data_e8af9a6c169931e438b6620e136102bf
#
_entry.id   e8af9a6c169931e438b6620e136102bf
#
_cell.length_a   1.000
_cell.length_b   1.000
_cell.length_c   1.000
_cell.angle_alpha   90.00
_cell.angle_beta   90.00
_cell.angle_gamma   90.00
#
_symmetry.space_group_name_H-M   'P 1'
#
loop_
_entity.id
_entity.type
_entity.pdbx_description
1 polymer ?
#
loop_
_entity_poly.entity_id
_entity_poly.type
_entity_poly.pdbx_seq_one_letter_code
_entity_poly.pdbx_strand_id
1 'polypeptide(L)'
;MGVARRDIDATIRFLRDRLDKIDEQVKALVAKHPEWSAKAELLNSLPGVGPVLISSLVAELPELGTLNRKQIAALVGVAPFNNDSGQSRGRRRIWGGRAHLRSLLYMSVVAGIRFNATIRQFYKHLTASGKAPKVALVACMRKLLVILNAMLKSQQPWRSAGASLELASAIPA
;
A
#
# COMPACT_ATOMS: atom_id res chain seq x y z
N MET A 1 -31.99 16.73 -22.13
CA MET A 1 -31.08 16.03 -21.17
C MET A 1 -30.83 14.53 -21.44
N GLY A 2 -31.61 13.84 -22.28
CA GLY A 2 -31.48 12.40 -22.51
C GLY A 2 -30.30 11.92 -23.36
N VAL A 3 -29.85 12.69 -24.34
CA VAL A 3 -28.80 12.25 -25.30
C VAL A 3 -27.42 12.29 -24.63
N ALA A 4 -27.05 13.41 -24.03
CA ALA A 4 -25.76 13.56 -23.34
C ALA A 4 -25.54 12.51 -22.21
N ARG A 5 -26.62 12.16 -21.48
CA ARG A 5 -26.52 11.12 -20.46
C ARG A 5 -26.26 9.75 -21.05
N ARG A 6 -26.91 9.40 -22.17
CA ARG A 6 -26.65 8.12 -22.87
C ARG A 6 -25.22 8.02 -23.41
N ASP A 7 -24.67 9.11 -23.94
CA ASP A 7 -23.28 9.16 -24.39
C ASP A 7 -22.29 8.99 -23.25
N ILE A 8 -22.53 9.66 -22.12
CA ILE A 8 -21.71 9.49 -20.91
C ILE A 8 -21.77 8.05 -20.41
N ASP A 9 -22.96 7.47 -20.32
CA ASP A 9 -23.13 6.08 -19.86
C ASP A 9 -22.49 5.07 -20.83
N ALA A 10 -22.53 5.33 -22.14
CA ALA A 10 -21.84 4.51 -23.14
C ALA A 10 -20.31 4.60 -23.01
N THR A 11 -19.79 5.81 -22.81
CA THR A 11 -18.36 6.03 -22.59
C THR A 11 -17.88 5.35 -21.30
N ILE A 12 -18.64 5.47 -20.22
CA ILE A 12 -18.32 4.80 -18.95
C ILE A 12 -18.27 3.29 -19.12
N ARG A 13 -19.24 2.69 -19.83
CA ARG A 13 -19.24 1.25 -20.11
C ARG A 13 -18.02 0.85 -20.94
N PHE A 14 -17.74 1.56 -22.03
CA PHE A 14 -16.57 1.29 -22.86
C PHE A 14 -15.26 1.34 -22.04
N LEU A 15 -15.09 2.35 -21.18
CA LEU A 15 -13.90 2.45 -20.34
C LEU A 15 -13.79 1.34 -19.31
N ARG A 16 -14.91 0.91 -18.72
CA ARG A 16 -14.94 -0.24 -17.79
C ARG A 16 -14.53 -1.52 -18.50
N ASP A 17 -15.11 -1.82 -19.66
CA ASP A 17 -14.77 -3.02 -20.45
C ASP A 17 -13.28 -3.00 -20.86
N ARG A 18 -12.71 -1.82 -21.11
CA ARG A 18 -11.27 -1.68 -21.40
C ARG A 18 -10.41 -1.94 -20.18
N LEU A 19 -10.82 -1.45 -18.99
CA LEU A 19 -10.13 -1.70 -17.73
C LEU A 19 -10.14 -3.19 -17.39
N ASP A 20 -11.29 -3.84 -17.48
CA ASP A 20 -11.43 -5.28 -17.20
C ASP A 20 -10.50 -6.11 -18.10
N LYS A 21 -10.43 -5.79 -19.41
CA LYS A 21 -9.49 -6.45 -20.35
C LYS A 21 -8.03 -6.23 -19.98
N ILE A 22 -7.65 -5.02 -19.57
CA ILE A 22 -6.28 -4.73 -19.13
C ILE A 22 -5.96 -5.50 -17.85
N ASP A 23 -6.88 -5.53 -16.89
CA ASP A 23 -6.70 -6.27 -15.64
C ASP A 23 -6.53 -7.78 -15.89
N GLU A 24 -7.27 -8.35 -16.82
CA GLU A 24 -7.10 -9.75 -17.24
C GLU A 24 -5.73 -10.00 -17.89
N GLN A 25 -5.29 -9.10 -18.77
CA GLN A 25 -3.97 -9.20 -19.41
C GLN A 25 -2.84 -9.12 -18.38
N VAL A 26 -2.95 -8.21 -17.40
CA VAL A 26 -1.96 -8.08 -16.31
C VAL A 26 -1.94 -9.35 -15.45
N LYS A 27 -3.11 -9.89 -15.09
CA LYS A 27 -3.20 -11.17 -14.34
C LYS A 27 -2.56 -12.32 -15.12
N ALA A 28 -2.86 -12.42 -16.41
CA ALA A 28 -2.28 -13.45 -17.28
C ALA A 28 -0.76 -13.31 -17.42
N LEU A 29 -0.24 -12.09 -17.48
CA LEU A 29 1.19 -11.83 -17.52
C LEU A 29 1.87 -12.25 -16.21
N VAL A 30 1.30 -11.86 -15.07
CA VAL A 30 1.83 -12.26 -13.75
C VAL A 30 1.83 -13.78 -13.59
N ALA A 31 0.76 -14.47 -14.04
CA ALA A 31 0.64 -15.94 -13.96
C ALA A 31 1.67 -16.68 -14.83
N LYS A 32 2.17 -16.07 -15.91
CA LYS A 32 3.22 -16.66 -16.76
C LYS A 32 4.59 -16.70 -16.10
N HIS A 33 4.81 -15.90 -15.04
CA HIS A 33 6.08 -15.83 -14.34
C HIS A 33 5.94 -16.41 -12.93
N PRO A 34 6.47 -17.62 -12.65
CA PRO A 34 6.28 -18.30 -11.37
C PRO A 34 6.70 -17.46 -10.15
N GLU A 35 7.81 -16.71 -10.28
CA GLU A 35 8.28 -15.83 -9.20
C GLU A 35 7.31 -14.67 -8.90
N TRP A 36 6.66 -14.13 -9.92
CA TRP A 36 5.69 -13.05 -9.76
C TRP A 36 4.38 -13.58 -9.19
N SER A 37 3.96 -14.77 -9.64
CA SER A 37 2.78 -15.45 -9.12
C SER A 37 2.92 -15.74 -7.63
N ALA A 38 4.04 -16.34 -7.21
CA ALA A 38 4.30 -16.63 -5.81
C ALA A 38 4.31 -15.36 -4.93
N LYS A 39 4.95 -14.28 -5.41
CA LYS A 39 4.90 -12.98 -4.71
C LYS A 39 3.48 -12.44 -4.63
N ALA A 40 2.72 -12.49 -5.72
CA ALA A 40 1.36 -11.99 -5.79
C ALA A 40 0.44 -12.75 -4.83
N GLU A 41 0.55 -14.07 -4.74
CA GLU A 41 -0.22 -14.91 -3.81
C GLU A 41 0.06 -14.55 -2.35
N LEU A 42 1.34 -14.38 -1.98
CA LEU A 42 1.69 -13.92 -0.64
C LEU A 42 1.08 -12.57 -0.32
N LEU A 43 1.21 -11.58 -1.21
CA LEU A 43 0.66 -10.24 -1.01
C LEU A 43 -0.87 -10.23 -0.95
N ASN A 44 -1.53 -11.08 -1.72
CA ASN A 44 -2.99 -11.20 -1.76
C ASN A 44 -3.59 -11.76 -0.45
N SER A 45 -2.79 -12.44 0.36
CA SER A 45 -3.24 -12.95 1.67
C SER A 45 -3.55 -11.84 2.68
N LEU A 46 -3.05 -10.60 2.46
CA LEU A 46 -3.27 -9.48 3.37
C LEU A 46 -4.58 -8.74 3.03
N PRO A 47 -5.58 -8.71 3.93
CA PRO A 47 -6.83 -8.00 3.70
C PRO A 47 -6.62 -6.50 3.45
N GLY A 48 -7.27 -5.97 2.41
CA GLY A 48 -7.18 -4.56 2.01
C GLY A 48 -6.08 -4.26 0.98
N VAL A 49 -5.38 -5.28 0.50
CA VAL A 49 -4.43 -5.18 -0.61
C VAL A 49 -5.12 -5.70 -1.87
N GLY A 50 -5.41 -4.80 -2.80
CA GLY A 50 -6.11 -5.13 -4.04
C GLY A 50 -5.16 -5.51 -5.20
N PRO A 51 -5.70 -6.10 -6.28
CA PRO A 51 -4.91 -6.60 -7.41
C PRO A 51 -4.05 -5.51 -8.08
N VAL A 52 -4.54 -4.29 -8.18
CA VAL A 52 -3.80 -3.15 -8.76
C VAL A 52 -2.55 -2.83 -7.94
N LEU A 53 -2.65 -2.80 -6.60
CA LEU A 53 -1.47 -2.60 -5.76
C LEU A 53 -0.51 -3.77 -5.87
N ILE A 54 -1.01 -5.01 -5.89
CA ILE A 54 -0.18 -6.24 -5.99
C ILE A 54 0.64 -6.21 -7.28
N SER A 55 -0.01 -6.03 -8.43
CA SER A 55 0.66 -6.01 -9.73
C SER A 55 1.69 -4.88 -9.82
N SER A 56 1.36 -3.68 -9.33
CA SER A 56 2.31 -2.57 -9.29
C SER A 56 3.49 -2.83 -8.34
N LEU A 57 3.27 -3.44 -7.19
CA LEU A 57 4.36 -3.81 -6.28
C LEU A 57 5.30 -4.85 -6.90
N VAL A 58 4.75 -5.85 -7.57
CA VAL A 58 5.55 -6.90 -8.25
C VAL A 58 6.35 -6.32 -9.41
N ALA A 59 5.75 -5.44 -10.22
CA ALA A 59 6.37 -4.86 -11.40
C ALA A 59 7.33 -3.70 -11.08
N GLU A 60 6.94 -2.80 -10.18
CA GLU A 60 7.65 -1.55 -9.94
C GLU A 60 8.56 -1.58 -8.69
N LEU A 61 8.48 -2.61 -7.84
CA LEU A 61 9.23 -2.67 -6.59
C LEU A 61 9.93 -4.03 -6.42
N PRO A 62 10.87 -4.39 -7.33
CA PRO A 62 11.59 -5.67 -7.25
C PRO A 62 12.39 -5.82 -5.95
N GLU A 63 12.74 -4.73 -5.29
CA GLU A 63 13.46 -4.70 -4.01
C GLU A 63 12.58 -5.09 -2.80
N LEU A 64 11.27 -5.25 -3.00
CA LEU A 64 10.36 -5.65 -1.93
C LEU A 64 10.70 -7.06 -1.43
N GLY A 65 10.90 -7.19 -0.12
CA GLY A 65 11.37 -8.42 0.52
C GLY A 65 12.87 -8.47 0.75
N THR A 66 13.68 -7.59 0.14
CA THR A 66 15.14 -7.59 0.30
C THR A 66 15.64 -6.48 1.20
N LEU A 67 15.01 -5.31 1.16
CA LEU A 67 15.42 -4.13 1.90
C LEU A 67 14.97 -4.17 3.37
N ASN A 68 15.63 -3.37 4.21
CA ASN A 68 15.14 -3.15 5.56
C ASN A 68 13.97 -2.14 5.59
N ARG A 69 13.29 -2.04 6.75
CA ARG A 69 12.10 -1.19 6.93
C ARG A 69 12.31 0.31 6.67
N LYS A 70 13.53 0.82 6.92
CA LYS A 70 13.85 2.24 6.68
C LYS A 70 14.11 2.48 5.19
N GLN A 71 14.88 1.60 4.56
CA GLN A 71 15.23 1.68 3.14
C GLN A 71 13.97 1.59 2.25
N ILE A 72 13.11 0.59 2.49
CA ILE A 72 11.91 0.41 1.67
C ILE A 72 10.94 1.61 1.82
N ALA A 73 10.80 2.17 3.04
CA ALA A 73 9.98 3.34 3.28
C ALA A 73 10.54 4.60 2.61
N ALA A 74 11.85 4.76 2.57
CA ALA A 74 12.51 5.87 1.88
C ALA A 74 12.37 5.72 0.36
N LEU A 75 12.58 4.51 -0.19
CA LEU A 75 12.50 4.21 -1.61
C LEU A 75 11.10 4.52 -2.19
N VAL A 76 10.06 4.17 -1.46
CA VAL A 76 8.66 4.48 -1.86
C VAL A 76 8.26 5.93 -1.53
N GLY A 77 9.02 6.61 -0.67
CA GLY A 77 8.75 7.99 -0.28
C GLY A 77 7.65 8.14 0.77
N VAL A 78 7.52 7.13 1.67
CA VAL A 78 6.61 7.18 2.83
C VAL A 78 7.37 7.38 4.16
N ALA A 79 8.70 7.56 4.11
CA ALA A 79 9.49 7.98 5.23
C ALA A 79 9.38 9.51 5.40
N PRO A 80 9.09 10.02 6.62
CA PRO A 80 9.08 11.45 6.85
C PRO A 80 10.52 12.01 6.83
N PHE A 81 10.72 13.07 6.05
CA PHE A 81 11.97 13.83 6.05
C PHE A 81 11.92 14.89 7.14
N ASN A 82 13.03 15.05 7.84
CA ASN A 82 13.23 16.17 8.75
C ASN A 82 13.43 17.45 7.93
N ASN A 83 12.79 18.51 8.38
CA ASN A 83 12.96 19.85 7.82
C ASN A 83 13.44 20.77 8.95
N ASP A 84 14.49 20.32 9.63
CA ASP A 84 15.04 21.03 10.79
C ASP A 84 16.21 21.89 10.30
N SER A 85 16.24 23.18 10.65
CA SER A 85 17.32 24.11 10.36
C SER A 85 17.69 24.85 11.61
N GLY A 86 18.92 24.66 12.12
CA GLY A 86 19.41 25.31 13.35
C GLY A 86 18.50 25.02 14.54
N GLN A 87 17.96 26.09 15.17
CA GLN A 87 17.03 25.96 16.31
C GLN A 87 15.56 25.74 15.90
N SER A 88 15.24 25.81 14.61
CA SER A 88 13.87 25.67 14.12
C SER A 88 13.57 24.23 13.74
N ARG A 89 12.52 23.64 14.36
CA ARG A 89 11.97 22.31 13.99
C ARG A 89 10.81 22.47 13.02
N GLY A 90 11.06 22.21 11.76
CA GLY A 90 10.04 22.26 10.71
C GLY A 90 9.07 21.09 10.73
N ARG A 91 7.93 21.24 10.04
CA ARG A 91 6.98 20.13 9.86
C ARG A 91 7.60 19.05 8.99
N ARG A 92 7.64 17.81 9.51
CA ARG A 92 8.06 16.64 8.75
C ARG A 92 7.07 16.37 7.61
N ARG A 93 7.59 16.17 6.41
CA ARG A 93 6.80 15.86 5.21
C ARG A 93 7.36 14.62 4.53
N ILE A 94 6.49 13.86 3.88
CA ILE A 94 6.92 12.82 2.94
C ILE A 94 7.19 13.47 1.59
N TRP A 95 8.28 13.05 0.95
CA TRP A 95 8.67 13.58 -0.35
C TRP A 95 9.51 12.58 -1.14
N GLY A 96 9.56 12.75 -2.48
CA GLY A 96 10.38 11.89 -3.35
C GLY A 96 9.85 10.47 -3.48
N GLY A 97 10.71 9.57 -3.86
CA GLY A 97 10.41 8.14 -4.05
C GLY A 97 9.43 7.84 -5.20
N ARG A 98 8.89 6.62 -5.21
CA ARG A 98 7.98 6.12 -6.26
C ARG A 98 6.56 6.65 -6.04
N ALA A 99 6.25 7.80 -6.64
CA ALA A 99 4.99 8.53 -6.42
C ALA A 99 3.75 7.69 -6.79
N HIS A 100 3.81 6.90 -7.85
CA HIS A 100 2.71 6.02 -8.27
C HIS A 100 2.38 4.99 -7.19
N LEU A 101 3.38 4.24 -6.70
CA LEU A 101 3.20 3.28 -5.61
C LEU A 101 2.68 3.94 -4.33
N ARG A 102 3.15 5.15 -4.03
CA ARG A 102 2.65 5.90 -2.86
C ARG A 102 1.16 6.22 -2.98
N SER A 103 0.68 6.58 -4.18
CA SER A 103 -0.75 6.83 -4.43
C SER A 103 -1.58 5.56 -4.29
N LEU A 104 -1.10 4.43 -4.80
CA LEU A 104 -1.77 3.14 -4.65
C LEU A 104 -1.81 2.67 -3.19
N LEU A 105 -0.71 2.83 -2.44
CA LEU A 105 -0.67 2.56 -1.00
C LEU A 105 -1.67 3.43 -0.22
N TYR A 106 -1.80 4.70 -0.60
CA TYR A 106 -2.78 5.60 0.03
C TYR A 106 -4.21 5.06 -0.15
N MET A 107 -4.59 4.72 -1.38
CA MET A 107 -5.91 4.17 -1.68
C MET A 107 -6.16 2.84 -0.97
N SER A 108 -5.15 1.96 -0.94
CA SER A 108 -5.23 0.68 -0.23
C SER A 108 -5.39 0.85 1.28
N VAL A 109 -4.75 1.85 1.89
CA VAL A 109 -4.94 2.16 3.32
C VAL A 109 -6.33 2.72 3.58
N VAL A 110 -6.82 3.63 2.76
CA VAL A 110 -8.19 4.19 2.89
C VAL A 110 -9.24 3.07 2.84
N ALA A 111 -9.12 2.14 1.91
CA ALA A 111 -9.97 0.96 1.85
C ALA A 111 -9.68 -0.01 3.01
N GLY A 112 -8.40 -0.28 3.29
CA GLY A 112 -7.92 -1.24 4.28
C GLY A 112 -8.36 -0.93 5.72
N ILE A 113 -8.57 0.34 6.08
CA ILE A 113 -9.12 0.72 7.39
C ILE A 113 -10.49 0.03 7.64
N ARG A 114 -11.24 -0.28 6.59
CA ARG A 114 -12.53 -0.98 6.69
C ARG A 114 -12.37 -2.50 6.86
N PHE A 115 -11.37 -3.10 6.20
CA PHE A 115 -11.26 -4.54 6.05
C PHE A 115 -10.10 -5.17 6.86
N ASN A 116 -9.08 -4.38 7.22
CA ASN A 116 -7.91 -4.84 7.96
C ASN A 116 -7.93 -4.33 9.39
N ALA A 117 -8.14 -5.23 10.36
CA ALA A 117 -8.23 -4.88 11.77
C ALA A 117 -6.94 -4.24 12.30
N THR A 118 -5.77 -4.72 11.87
CA THR A 118 -4.45 -4.21 12.29
C THR A 118 -4.23 -2.76 11.84
N ILE A 119 -4.57 -2.45 10.59
CA ILE A 119 -4.46 -1.08 10.06
C ILE A 119 -5.49 -0.18 10.71
N ARG A 120 -6.72 -0.66 10.90
CA ARG A 120 -7.79 0.08 11.58
C ARG A 120 -7.42 0.46 13.02
N GLN A 121 -6.94 -0.50 13.80
CA GLN A 121 -6.52 -0.26 15.19
C GLN A 121 -5.37 0.75 15.26
N PHE A 122 -4.39 0.61 14.38
CA PHE A 122 -3.26 1.54 14.32
C PHE A 122 -3.70 2.95 13.95
N TYR A 123 -4.58 3.10 12.95
CA TYR A 123 -5.15 4.39 12.57
C TYR A 123 -5.91 5.04 13.74
N LYS A 124 -6.80 4.28 14.40
CA LYS A 124 -7.56 4.76 15.57
C LYS A 124 -6.65 5.19 16.71
N HIS A 125 -5.61 4.42 17.01
CA HIS A 125 -4.62 4.76 18.03
C HIS A 125 -3.92 6.09 17.73
N LEU A 126 -3.48 6.30 16.49
CA LEU A 126 -2.81 7.55 16.10
C LEU A 126 -3.75 8.75 16.14
N THR A 127 -4.98 8.63 15.69
CA THR A 127 -5.96 9.72 15.74
C THR A 127 -6.39 10.04 17.17
N ALA A 128 -6.56 9.03 18.02
CA ALA A 128 -6.83 9.22 19.45
C ALA A 128 -5.67 9.91 20.19
N SER A 129 -4.41 9.69 19.73
CA SER A 129 -3.23 10.39 20.24
C SER A 129 -3.04 11.80 19.65
N GLY A 130 -4.06 12.37 18.98
CA GLY A 130 -4.04 13.74 18.46
C GLY A 130 -3.32 13.92 17.11
N LYS A 131 -2.94 12.85 16.41
CA LYS A 131 -2.35 12.96 15.06
C LYS A 131 -3.41 13.36 14.04
N ALA A 132 -3.08 14.33 13.18
CA ALA A 132 -3.95 14.73 12.09
C ALA A 132 -4.28 13.52 11.16
N PRO A 133 -5.52 13.39 10.64
CA PRO A 133 -5.94 12.23 9.84
C PRO A 133 -4.98 11.88 8.68
N LYS A 134 -4.51 12.87 7.93
CA LYS A 134 -3.55 12.65 6.83
C LYS A 134 -2.21 12.09 7.32
N VAL A 135 -1.73 12.54 8.48
CA VAL A 135 -0.49 12.04 9.10
C VAL A 135 -0.67 10.60 9.55
N ALA A 136 -1.82 10.26 10.16
CA ALA A 136 -2.16 8.91 10.55
C ALA A 136 -2.26 7.97 9.33
N LEU A 137 -2.86 8.42 8.21
CA LEU A 137 -2.91 7.66 6.96
C LEU A 137 -1.51 7.37 6.40
N VAL A 138 -0.61 8.36 6.38
CA VAL A 138 0.77 8.16 5.93
C VAL A 138 1.52 7.17 6.82
N ALA A 139 1.33 7.22 8.14
CA ALA A 139 1.89 6.23 9.05
C ALA A 139 1.34 4.82 8.78
N CYS A 140 0.04 4.69 8.47
CA CYS A 140 -0.58 3.44 8.06
C CYS A 140 0.00 2.93 6.73
N MET A 141 0.25 3.80 5.75
CA MET A 141 0.92 3.42 4.48
C MET A 141 2.30 2.82 4.74
N ARG A 142 3.09 3.48 5.60
CA ARG A 142 4.41 2.96 6.00
C ARG A 142 4.29 1.61 6.71
N LYS A 143 3.33 1.47 7.64
CA LYS A 143 3.08 0.19 8.33
C LYS A 143 2.68 -0.91 7.35
N LEU A 144 1.75 -0.63 6.44
CA LEU A 144 1.33 -1.58 5.40
C LEU A 144 2.52 -2.02 4.53
N LEU A 145 3.32 -1.08 4.03
CA LEU A 145 4.49 -1.37 3.22
C LEU A 145 5.52 -2.24 3.97
N VAL A 146 5.77 -1.95 5.25
CA VAL A 146 6.70 -2.74 6.09
C VAL A 146 6.18 -4.15 6.30
N ILE A 147 4.87 -4.33 6.51
CA ILE A 147 4.24 -5.65 6.61
C ILE A 147 4.45 -6.43 5.31
N LEU A 148 4.11 -5.85 4.15
CA LEU A 148 4.27 -6.50 2.85
C LEU A 148 5.73 -6.87 2.57
N ASN A 149 6.67 -5.99 2.94
CA ASN A 149 8.10 -6.27 2.84
C ASN A 149 8.53 -7.45 3.74
N ALA A 150 8.03 -7.51 4.97
CA ALA A 150 8.33 -8.60 5.89
C ALA A 150 7.75 -9.94 5.43
N MET A 151 6.52 -9.95 4.88
CA MET A 151 5.88 -11.15 4.33
C MET A 151 6.71 -11.76 3.20
N LEU A 152 7.15 -10.93 2.24
CA LEU A 152 8.01 -11.42 1.15
C LEU A 152 9.39 -11.83 1.63
N LYS A 153 9.97 -11.14 2.62
CA LYS A 153 11.26 -11.52 3.20
C LYS A 153 11.22 -12.86 3.91
N SER A 154 10.13 -13.13 4.65
CA SER A 154 9.96 -14.40 5.38
C SER A 154 9.31 -15.50 4.54
N GLN A 155 8.84 -15.19 3.33
CA GLN A 155 8.06 -16.10 2.47
C GLN A 155 6.83 -16.69 3.20
N GLN A 156 6.19 -15.86 4.06
CA GLN A 156 5.03 -16.29 4.85
C GLN A 156 3.79 -15.46 4.52
N PRO A 157 2.62 -16.12 4.30
CA PRO A 157 1.37 -15.42 4.13
C PRO A 157 0.97 -14.66 5.39
N TRP A 158 0.10 -13.67 5.23
CA TRP A 158 -0.45 -12.93 6.36
C TRP A 158 -1.22 -13.86 7.30
N ARG A 159 -0.88 -13.80 8.58
CA ARG A 159 -1.64 -14.45 9.65
C ARG A 159 -2.31 -13.36 10.49
N SER A 160 -3.64 -13.43 10.64
CA SER A 160 -4.38 -12.48 11.46
C SER A 160 -3.89 -12.51 12.92
N ALA A 161 -3.94 -11.39 13.59
CA ALA A 161 -3.25 -10.96 14.81
C ALA A 161 -3.29 -11.85 16.07
N GLY A 162 -3.56 -13.14 15.97
CA GLY A 162 -3.28 -14.09 17.07
C GLY A 162 -1.81 -14.54 17.13
N ALA A 163 -1.05 -14.43 16.02
CA ALA A 163 0.33 -14.91 15.92
C ALA A 163 1.36 -13.81 15.63
N SER A 164 0.95 -12.55 15.54
CA SER A 164 1.79 -11.43 15.02
C SER A 164 2.25 -10.43 16.08
N LEU A 165 2.14 -10.74 17.36
CA LEU A 165 2.67 -9.87 18.42
C LEU A 165 4.20 -9.73 18.34
N GLU A 166 4.91 -10.73 17.83
CA GLU A 166 6.37 -10.68 17.67
C GLU A 166 6.83 -9.76 16.51
N LEU A 167 6.06 -9.66 15.42
CA LEU A 167 6.38 -8.75 14.29
C LEU A 167 5.98 -7.30 14.58
N ALA A 168 5.02 -7.07 15.46
CA ALA A 168 4.55 -5.74 15.85
C ALA A 168 5.43 -5.10 16.93
N SER A 169 6.06 -5.87 17.80
CA SER A 169 6.99 -5.40 18.85
C SER A 169 8.34 -4.92 18.30
N ALA A 170 8.64 -5.23 17.03
CA ALA A 170 9.84 -4.75 16.34
C ALA A 170 9.73 -3.31 15.78
N ILE A 171 8.64 -2.58 16.07
CA ILE A 171 8.43 -1.20 15.63
C ILE A 171 8.47 -0.29 16.87
N PRO A 172 9.63 0.23 17.28
CA PRO A 172 9.68 1.36 18.22
C PRO A 172 9.07 2.60 17.53
N ALA A 173 8.37 3.39 18.32
CA ALA A 173 7.66 4.63 17.96
C ALA A 173 8.56 5.66 17.27
#